data_d893ccf62dadcd4c34921f921b09c6e7
#
_entry.id   d893ccf62dadcd4c34921f921b09c6e7
#
_cell.length_a   1.000
_cell.length_b   1.000
_cell.length_c   1.000
_cell.angle_alpha   90.00
_cell.angle_beta   90.00
_cell.angle_gamma   90.00
#
_symmetry.space_group_name_H-M   'P 1'
#
loop_
_entity.id
_entity.type
_entity.pdbx_description
1 polymer ?
#
loop_
_entity_poly.entity_id
_entity_poly.type
_entity_poly.pdbx_seq_one_letter_code
_entity_poly.pdbx_strand_id
1 'polypeptide(L)' 'MNNTRSNPALNTIRRTTGRFFGLETSTEVINARLVEFGPSLLTVEDRNAGRNRRFTKNQVKAVTFQGRRYTA' A
#
# COMPACT_ATOMS: atom_id res chain seq x y z
N MET A 1 -16.45 -13.53 12.91
CA MET A 1 -15.99 -13.15 12.56
C MET A 1 -15.31 -12.68 12.03
N ASN A 2 -15.15 -12.62 11.71
CA ASN A 2 -14.49 -12.20 11.30
C ASN A 2 -13.96 -11.74 10.64
N ASN A 3 -13.98 -11.50 10.75
CA ASN A 3 -13.52 -10.96 10.18
C ASN A 3 -12.30 -10.68 9.92
N THR A 4 -11.90 -10.94 10.42
CA THR A 4 -10.62 -10.82 10.04
C THR A 4 -10.40 -11.25 8.67
N ARG A 5 -11.00 -10.66 7.90
CA ARG A 5 -10.89 -10.92 6.55
C ARG A 5 -9.55 -10.53 6.02
N SER A 6 -8.98 -11.40 5.27
CA SER A 6 -7.73 -11.13 4.60
C SER A 6 -7.89 -9.98 3.62
N ASN A 7 -6.90 -9.12 3.58
CA ASN A 7 -6.81 -8.04 2.60
C ASN A 7 -5.49 -8.22 1.86
N PRO A 8 -5.52 -8.83 0.66
CA PRO A 8 -4.29 -9.16 -0.05
C PRO A 8 -3.41 -7.94 -0.34
N ALA A 9 -4.02 -6.80 -0.67
CA ALA A 9 -3.24 -5.60 -0.95
C ALA A 9 -2.47 -5.15 0.29
N LEU A 10 -3.14 -5.03 1.42
CA LEU A 10 -2.48 -4.59 2.64
C LEU A 10 -1.45 -5.61 3.13
N ASN A 11 -1.77 -6.90 3.00
CA ASN A 11 -0.82 -7.93 3.39
C ASN A 11 0.43 -7.87 2.53
N THR A 12 0.28 -7.57 1.24
CA THR A 12 1.43 -7.45 0.34
C THR A 12 2.30 -6.27 0.72
N ILE A 13 1.70 -5.12 1.07
CA ILE A 13 2.48 -3.96 1.49
C ILE A 13 3.42 -4.33 2.64
N ARG A 14 2.92 -5.10 3.60
CA ARG A 14 3.74 -5.51 4.75
C ARG A 14 4.89 -6.42 4.37
N ARG A 15 4.82 -7.09 3.22
CA ARG A 15 5.87 -8.00 2.78
C ARG A 15 6.89 -7.36 1.87
N THR A 16 6.70 -6.09 1.49
CA THR A 16 7.59 -5.44 0.52
C THR A 16 8.98 -5.15 1.09
N THR A 17 9.11 -5.06 2.41
CA THR A 17 10.38 -4.92 3.13
C THR A 17 11.32 -3.88 2.51
N GLY A 18 10.82 -2.67 2.37
CA GLY A 18 11.63 -1.55 1.87
C GLY A 18 11.77 -1.46 0.37
N ARG A 19 11.07 -2.32 -0.37
CA ARG A 19 11.08 -2.25 -1.83
C ARG A 19 9.93 -1.38 -2.31
N PHE A 20 10.10 -0.83 -3.50
CA PHE A 20 9.02 -0.06 -4.11
C PHE A 20 7.93 -0.99 -4.66
N PHE A 21 6.70 -0.51 -4.62
CA PHE A 21 5.54 -1.21 -5.14
C PHE A 21 4.56 -0.20 -5.72
N GLY A 22 3.64 -0.64 -6.55
CA GLY A 22 2.57 0.20 -7.06
C GLY A 22 1.45 0.27 -6.04
N LEU A 23 1.05 1.46 -5.64
CA LEU A 23 -0.07 1.68 -4.73
C LEU A 23 -1.19 2.35 -5.50
N GLU A 24 -2.33 1.67 -5.56
CA GLU A 24 -3.48 2.16 -6.32
C GLU A 24 -4.59 2.58 -5.36
N THR A 25 -5.04 3.82 -5.50
CA THR A 25 -6.22 4.31 -4.80
C THR A 25 -7.32 4.54 -5.83
N SER A 26 -8.45 5.12 -5.40
CA SER A 26 -9.54 5.41 -6.33
C SER A 26 -9.19 6.54 -7.31
N THR A 27 -8.15 7.32 -7.05
CA THR A 27 -7.83 8.50 -7.86
C THR A 27 -6.46 8.46 -8.50
N GLU A 28 -5.56 7.57 -8.07
CA GLU A 28 -4.18 7.61 -8.56
C GLU A 28 -3.49 6.28 -8.35
N VAL A 29 -2.39 6.11 -9.07
CA VAL A 29 -1.45 5.02 -8.86
C VAL A 29 -0.09 5.65 -8.65
N ILE A 30 0.58 5.30 -7.56
CA ILE A 30 1.90 5.86 -7.25
C ILE A 30 2.91 4.74 -7.07
N ASN A 31 4.18 5.11 -7.21
CA ASN A 31 5.30 4.23 -6.93
C ASN A 31 5.73 4.51 -5.49
N ALA A 32 5.48 3.56 -4.61
CA ALA A 32 5.57 3.79 -3.17
C ALA A 32 6.52 2.81 -2.49
N ARG A 33 7.09 3.27 -1.39
CA ARG A 33 7.88 2.41 -0.50
C ARG A 33 7.37 2.61 0.92
N LEU A 34 7.11 1.51 1.62
CA LEU A 34 6.56 1.58 2.95
C LEU A 34 7.55 2.20 3.93
N VAL A 35 7.08 3.22 4.64
CA VAL A 35 7.82 3.84 5.74
C VAL A 35 7.27 3.36 7.08
N GLU A 36 5.94 3.38 7.21
CA GLU A 36 5.30 2.94 8.45
C GLU A 36 3.93 2.34 8.16
N PHE A 37 3.64 1.22 8.78
CA PHE A 37 2.34 0.57 8.69
C PHE A 37 1.67 0.71 10.05
N GLY A 38 0.95 1.81 10.24
CA GLY A 38 0.30 2.09 11.51
C GLY A 38 -1.04 1.40 11.64
N PRO A 39 -1.71 1.57 12.79
CA PRO A 39 -3.02 0.92 12.99
C PRO A 39 -4.11 1.49 12.09
N SER A 40 -4.04 2.75 11.73
CA SER A 40 -5.06 3.39 10.89
C SER A 40 -4.50 3.92 9.59
N LEU A 41 -3.25 4.33 9.59
CA LEU A 41 -2.62 5.01 8.47
C LEU A 41 -1.41 4.27 7.97
N LEU A 42 -1.19 4.37 6.67
CA LEU A 42 0.05 3.97 6.03
C LEU A 42 0.84 5.24 5.73
N THR A 43 2.13 5.20 6.02
CA THR A 43 3.04 6.23 5.54
C THR A 43 3.94 5.59 4.51
N VAL A 44 3.99 6.17 3.33
CA VAL A 44 4.82 5.67 2.24
C VAL A 44 5.63 6.80 1.66
N GLU A 45 6.77 6.45 1.11
CA GLU A 45 7.55 7.38 0.31
C GLU A 45 7.01 7.32 -1.11
N ASP A 46 6.60 8.47 -1.65
CA ASP A 46 6.15 8.58 -3.03
C ASP A 46 7.38 8.89 -3.88
N ARG A 47 7.80 7.92 -4.68
CA ARG A 47 9.05 8.03 -5.42
C ARG A 47 9.05 9.21 -6.38
N ASN A 48 7.93 9.43 -7.07
CA ASN A 48 7.87 10.49 -8.06
C ASN A 48 7.78 11.86 -7.44
N ALA A 49 7.08 11.97 -6.31
CA ALA A 49 6.96 13.24 -5.60
C ALA A 49 8.18 13.55 -4.74
N GLY A 50 8.97 12.54 -4.40
CA GLY A 50 10.14 12.71 -3.56
C GLY A 50 9.82 13.06 -2.12
N ARG A 51 8.67 12.61 -1.63
CA ARG A 51 8.24 12.93 -0.26
C ARG A 51 7.37 11.82 0.28
N ASN A 52 7.17 11.83 1.60
CA ASN A 52 6.28 10.88 2.25
C ASN A 52 4.83 11.33 2.12
N ARG A 53 3.95 10.35 1.98
CA ARG A 53 2.51 10.58 1.91
C ARG A 53 1.83 9.58 2.83
N ARG A 54 0.65 9.98 3.33
CA ARG A 54 -0.14 9.13 4.21
C ARG A 54 -1.46 8.77 3.56
N PHE A 55 -1.86 7.53 3.77
CA PHE A 55 -3.14 7.01 3.28
C PHE A 55 -3.81 6.24 4.39
N THR A 56 -5.14 6.28 4.43
CA THR A 56 -5.86 5.34 5.27
C THR A 56 -5.84 3.98 4.60
N LYS A 57 -6.03 2.94 5.38
CA LYS A 57 -6.05 1.59 4.82
C LYS A 57 -7.20 1.42 3.84
N ASN A 58 -8.32 2.11 4.07
CA ASN A 58 -9.47 2.04 3.17
C ASN A 58 -9.23 2.68 1.81
N GLN A 59 -8.25 3.56 1.71
CA GLN A 59 -7.91 4.18 0.43
C GLN A 59 -7.16 3.25 -0.51
N VAL A 60 -6.58 2.18 0.03
CA VAL A 60 -5.80 1.24 -0.78
C VAL A 60 -6.76 0.31 -1.51
N LYS A 61 -6.78 0.39 -2.85
CA LYS A 61 -7.63 -0.44 -3.68
C LYS A 61 -6.89 -1.64 -4.23
N ALA A 62 -5.63 -1.45 -4.56
CA ALA A 62 -4.81 -2.55 -5.07
C ALA A 62 -3.33 -2.22 -4.89
N VAL A 63 -2.51 -3.25 -4.91
CA VAL A 63 -1.06 -3.13 -4.83
C VAL A 63 -0.45 -4.02 -5.90
N THR A 64 0.52 -3.49 -6.63
CA THR A 64 1.29 -4.27 -7.61
C THR A 64 2.70 -4.43 -7.07
N PHE A 65 3.14 -5.66 -6.95
CA PHE A 65 4.46 -5.97 -6.41
C PHE A 65 5.03 -7.16 -7.15
N GLN A 66 6.23 -6.99 -7.67
CA GLN A 66 6.94 -8.05 -8.39
C GLN A 66 6.08 -8.62 -9.52
N GLY A 67 5.45 -7.73 -10.28
CA GLY A 67 4.67 -8.11 -11.44
C GLY A 67 3.29 -8.69 -11.14
N ARG A 68 2.85 -8.63 -9.88
CA ARG A 68 1.58 -9.19 -9.47
C ARG A 68 0.70 -8.13 -8.85
N ARG A 69 -0.60 -8.16 -9.19
CA ARG A 69 -1.56 -7.21 -8.66
C ARG A 69 -2.41 -7.88 -7.58
N TYR A 70 -2.51 -7.23 -6.43
CA TYR A 70 -3.27 -7.72 -5.29
C TYR A 70 -4.34 -6.69 -4.98
N THR A 71 -5.60 -7.12 -4.90
CA THR A 71 -6.70 -6.20 -4.59
C THR A 71 -7.04 -6.24 -3.11
N ALA A 72 -7.68 -5.17 -2.67
CA ALA A 72 -8.14 -5.07 -1.30
C ALA A 72 -9.32 -6.00 -1.04
#